data_b85d50e75cbafcc766ef61964baa8c99
#
_entry.id   b85d50e75cbafcc766ef61964baa8c99
#
_cell.length_a   1.000
_cell.length_b   1.000
_cell.length_c   1.000
_cell.angle_alpha   90.00
_cell.angle_beta   90.00
_cell.angle_gamma   90.00
#
_symmetry.space_group_name_H-M   'P 1'
#
loop_
_entity.id
_entity.type
_entity.pdbx_description
1 polymer ?
#
loop_
_entity_poly.entity_id
_entity_poly.type
_entity_poly.pdbx_seq_one_letter_code
_entity_poly.pdbx_strand_id
1 'polypeptide(L)'
;MDEIINDFHDLDQIPVFQTQIDPEMMNTADRLDVLQMNIGRVCNLACKHCHVCAGPNRTEVMSREVMADCIQFAREQQVQTIDITGGAPEMNPDFEWLVTEACKVCSHVIVRTNLTVLLNPEYEHLIEFSNMLREKLVPDFEDYGISLERFLLQQ
;
A
#
# COMPACT_ATOMS: atom_id res chain seq x y z
N MET A 1 9.44 -32.31 15.23
CA MET A 1 9.06 -30.92 14.88
C MET A 1 7.62 -30.63 15.33
N ASP A 2 7.15 -31.37 16.35
CA ASP A 2 5.75 -31.39 16.81
C ASP A 2 5.57 -30.92 18.27
N GLU A 3 6.61 -30.30 18.87
CA GLU A 3 6.57 -29.88 20.29
C GLU A 3 6.28 -28.37 20.48
N ILE A 4 6.13 -27.58 19.43
CA ILE A 4 5.95 -26.10 19.56
C ILE A 4 4.46 -25.69 19.60
N ILE A 5 3.51 -26.60 19.34
CA ILE A 5 2.09 -26.23 19.17
C ILE A 5 1.25 -26.43 20.46
N ASN A 6 1.80 -27.01 21.51
CA ASN A 6 1.01 -27.36 22.71
C ASN A 6 1.03 -26.32 23.84
N ASP A 7 1.67 -25.17 23.65
CA ASP A 7 1.80 -24.15 24.73
C ASP A 7 0.72 -23.04 24.69
N PHE A 8 -0.28 -23.19 23.83
CA PHE A 8 -1.40 -22.23 23.74
C PHE A 8 -2.60 -22.52 24.65
N HIS A 9 -2.47 -23.48 25.59
CA HIS A 9 -3.57 -23.83 26.50
C HIS A 9 -3.86 -22.78 27.60
N ASP A 10 -3.05 -21.73 27.70
CA ASP A 10 -3.19 -20.71 28.73
C ASP A 10 -3.65 -19.34 28.21
N LEU A 11 -4.25 -19.29 27.00
CA LEU A 11 -4.79 -18.03 26.46
C LEU A 11 -5.88 -17.42 27.34
N ASP A 12 -6.60 -18.27 28.09
CA ASP A 12 -7.63 -17.82 29.06
C ASP A 12 -7.04 -17.09 30.27
N GLN A 13 -5.74 -17.20 30.51
CA GLN A 13 -5.02 -16.48 31.59
C GLN A 13 -4.42 -15.16 31.11
N ILE A 14 -4.38 -14.90 29.81
CA ILE A 14 -3.88 -13.62 29.29
C ILE A 14 -4.94 -12.55 29.57
N PRO A 15 -4.63 -11.56 30.41
CA PRO A 15 -5.61 -10.52 30.69
C PRO A 15 -5.97 -9.75 29.42
N VAL A 16 -7.22 -9.35 29.32
CA VAL A 16 -7.67 -8.54 28.19
C VAL A 16 -6.82 -7.28 28.10
N PHE A 17 -6.24 -7.00 26.93
CA PHE A 17 -5.27 -5.92 26.70
C PHE A 17 -5.75 -4.59 27.29
N GLN A 18 -7.04 -4.24 27.11
CA GLN A 18 -7.65 -3.01 27.59
C GLN A 18 -7.62 -2.87 29.13
N THR A 19 -7.46 -3.99 29.87
CA THR A 19 -7.38 -3.96 31.34
C THR A 19 -5.95 -3.76 31.86
N GLN A 20 -4.95 -3.79 30.97
CA GLN A 20 -3.53 -3.74 31.31
C GLN A 20 -2.88 -2.40 30.96
N ILE A 21 -3.60 -1.52 30.28
CA ILE A 21 -3.10 -0.20 29.87
C ILE A 21 -4.00 0.90 30.43
N ASP A 22 -3.40 2.06 30.64
CA ASP A 22 -4.13 3.25 31.05
C ASP A 22 -5.15 3.61 29.96
N PRO A 23 -6.44 3.80 30.29
CA PRO A 23 -7.45 4.23 29.32
C PRO A 23 -7.06 5.52 28.56
N GLU A 24 -6.27 6.41 29.13
CA GLU A 24 -5.76 7.59 28.44
C GLU A 24 -4.75 7.24 27.33
N MET A 25 -4.01 6.13 27.46
CA MET A 25 -3.12 5.63 26.41
C MET A 25 -3.86 4.98 25.23
N MET A 26 -5.15 4.68 25.42
CA MET A 26 -6.03 4.16 24.35
C MET A 26 -6.68 5.30 23.53
N ASN A 27 -6.42 6.54 23.88
CA ASN A 27 -6.91 7.66 23.10
C ASN A 27 -6.35 7.54 21.68
N THR A 28 -7.25 7.60 20.71
CA THR A 28 -6.91 7.66 19.30
C THR A 28 -6.04 8.88 19.04
N ALA A 29 -5.15 8.76 18.09
CA ALA A 29 -4.36 9.90 17.62
C ALA A 29 -5.29 11.09 17.30
N ASP A 30 -4.92 12.28 17.74
CA ASP A 30 -5.68 13.51 17.46
C ASP A 30 -5.75 13.81 15.95
N ARG A 31 -4.86 13.18 15.17
CA ARG A 31 -4.73 13.37 13.73
C ARG A 31 -4.33 12.07 13.03
N LEU A 32 -4.88 11.86 11.86
CA LEU A 32 -4.50 10.79 10.96
C LEU A 32 -3.50 11.32 9.92
N ASP A 33 -2.24 10.91 10.01
CA ASP A 33 -1.19 11.39 9.10
C ASP A 33 -1.08 10.56 7.83
N VAL A 34 -1.32 9.26 7.91
CA VAL A 34 -1.15 8.32 6.79
C VAL A 34 -2.42 7.50 6.59
N LEU A 35 -2.92 7.47 5.37
CA LEU A 35 -3.95 6.54 4.92
C LEU A 35 -3.31 5.49 4.00
N GLN A 36 -3.20 4.25 4.48
CA GLN A 36 -2.76 3.14 3.63
C GLN A 36 -3.94 2.48 2.95
N MET A 37 -3.86 2.35 1.62
CA MET A 37 -4.89 1.74 0.78
C MET A 37 -4.37 0.48 0.12
N ASN A 38 -4.92 -0.70 0.45
CA ASN A 38 -4.67 -1.93 -0.28
C ASN A 38 -5.70 -2.07 -1.40
N ILE A 39 -5.29 -1.78 -2.65
CA ILE A 39 -6.20 -1.64 -3.78
C ILE A 39 -6.42 -2.94 -4.57
N GLY A 40 -5.91 -4.06 -4.10
CA GLY A 40 -6.19 -5.37 -4.69
C GLY A 40 -5.16 -6.44 -4.41
N ARG A 41 -5.42 -7.63 -4.94
CA ARG A 41 -4.55 -8.80 -4.83
C ARG A 41 -4.04 -9.31 -6.18
N VAL A 42 -4.42 -8.68 -7.27
CA VAL A 42 -3.87 -9.00 -8.60
C VAL A 42 -2.40 -8.63 -8.61
N CYS A 43 -1.54 -9.54 -9.07
CA CYS A 43 -0.10 -9.32 -9.14
C CYS A 43 0.50 -10.20 -10.23
N ASN A 44 1.49 -9.71 -10.95
CA ASN A 44 2.25 -10.49 -11.93
C ASN A 44 3.23 -11.47 -11.29
N LEU A 45 3.45 -11.41 -9.98
CA LEU A 45 4.32 -12.30 -9.20
C LEU A 45 3.53 -13.18 -8.22
N ALA A 46 4.10 -14.36 -7.90
CA ALA A 46 3.59 -15.28 -6.88
C ALA A 46 4.65 -15.50 -5.78
N CYS A 47 4.89 -14.48 -4.97
CA CYS A 47 5.90 -14.51 -3.93
C CYS A 47 5.51 -15.42 -2.77
N LYS A 48 6.43 -16.29 -2.30
CA LYS A 48 6.17 -17.22 -1.18
C LYS A 48 5.85 -16.52 0.15
N HIS A 49 6.31 -15.28 0.33
CA HIS A 49 6.12 -14.50 1.57
C HIS A 49 5.16 -13.33 1.38
N CYS A 50 4.26 -13.39 0.41
CA CYS A 50 3.32 -12.30 0.18
C CYS A 50 2.32 -12.19 1.33
N HIS A 51 2.38 -11.09 2.10
CA HIS A 51 1.52 -10.85 3.26
C HIS A 51 0.03 -10.78 2.90
N VAL A 52 -0.30 -10.36 1.67
CA VAL A 52 -1.69 -10.23 1.20
C VAL A 52 -2.12 -11.40 0.33
N CYS A 53 -1.25 -12.42 0.15
CA CYS A 53 -1.51 -13.57 -0.71
C CYS A 53 -1.92 -13.15 -2.13
N ALA A 54 -1.23 -12.14 -2.68
CA ALA A 54 -1.43 -11.68 -4.05
C ALA A 54 -0.86 -12.65 -5.07
N GLY A 55 -1.33 -12.56 -6.31
CA GLY A 55 -0.81 -13.40 -7.39
C GLY A 55 -1.57 -13.27 -8.70
N PRO A 56 -1.07 -13.95 -9.77
CA PRO A 56 -1.64 -13.85 -11.12
C PRO A 56 -3.06 -14.42 -11.24
N ASN A 57 -3.44 -15.32 -10.34
CA ASN A 57 -4.76 -15.96 -10.34
C ASN A 57 -5.77 -15.24 -9.42
N ARG A 58 -5.40 -14.09 -8.86
CA ARG A 58 -6.30 -13.30 -8.02
C ARG A 58 -7.11 -12.34 -8.90
N THR A 59 -8.30 -12.03 -8.45
CA THR A 59 -9.24 -11.15 -9.16
C THR A 59 -9.76 -10.02 -8.30
N GLU A 60 -9.38 -9.99 -7.03
CA GLU A 60 -9.84 -8.97 -6.09
C GLU A 60 -9.15 -7.64 -6.38
N VAL A 61 -9.95 -6.66 -6.73
CA VAL A 61 -9.56 -5.27 -6.92
C VAL A 61 -10.51 -4.35 -6.15
N MET A 62 -9.99 -3.28 -5.60
CA MET A 62 -10.82 -2.23 -5.02
C MET A 62 -11.51 -1.49 -6.16
N SER A 63 -12.82 -1.28 -6.04
CA SER A 63 -13.56 -0.53 -7.05
C SER A 63 -13.28 0.97 -6.96
N ARG A 64 -13.48 1.65 -8.08
CA ARG A 64 -13.33 3.11 -8.16
C ARG A 64 -14.21 3.87 -7.17
N GLU A 65 -15.40 3.37 -6.90
CA GLU A 65 -16.32 3.96 -5.91
C GLU A 65 -15.71 3.94 -4.51
N VAL A 66 -15.19 2.78 -4.07
CA VAL A 66 -14.54 2.65 -2.76
C VAL A 66 -13.28 3.51 -2.68
N MET A 67 -12.50 3.58 -3.77
CA MET A 67 -11.34 4.48 -3.84
C MET A 67 -11.74 5.94 -3.70
N ALA A 68 -12.85 6.35 -4.34
CA ALA A 68 -13.36 7.72 -4.23
C ALA A 68 -13.78 8.07 -2.79
N ASP A 69 -14.42 7.13 -2.08
CA ASP A 69 -14.76 7.30 -0.66
C ASP A 69 -13.49 7.45 0.20
N CYS A 70 -12.45 6.66 -0.07
CA CYS A 70 -11.17 6.79 0.61
C CYS A 70 -10.49 8.16 0.34
N ILE A 71 -10.52 8.65 -0.89
CA ILE A 71 -10.00 9.97 -1.25
C ILE A 71 -10.79 11.08 -0.56
N GLN A 72 -12.12 10.95 -0.51
CA GLN A 72 -12.96 11.92 0.20
C GLN A 72 -12.64 11.92 1.71
N PHE A 73 -12.50 10.75 2.31
CA PHE A 73 -12.08 10.60 3.70
C PHE A 73 -10.71 11.24 3.96
N ALA A 74 -9.72 10.97 3.08
CA ALA A 74 -8.39 11.57 3.20
C ALA A 74 -8.44 13.11 3.18
N ARG A 75 -9.30 13.68 2.33
CA ARG A 75 -9.52 15.13 2.24
C ARG A 75 -10.14 15.69 3.52
N GLU A 76 -11.18 15.04 4.03
CA GLU A 76 -11.90 15.48 5.24
C GLU A 76 -11.02 15.41 6.49
N GLN A 77 -10.17 14.37 6.59
CA GLN A 77 -9.24 14.18 7.70
C GLN A 77 -7.90 14.93 7.52
N GLN A 78 -7.72 15.62 6.39
CA GLN A 78 -6.48 16.35 6.07
C GLN A 78 -5.24 15.46 6.15
N VAL A 79 -5.35 14.22 5.64
CA VAL A 79 -4.27 13.23 5.59
C VAL A 79 -3.07 13.78 4.81
N GLN A 80 -1.87 13.65 5.35
CA GLN A 80 -0.65 14.15 4.72
C GLN A 80 -0.12 13.19 3.67
N THR A 81 -0.28 11.87 3.89
CA THR A 81 0.28 10.83 3.03
C THR A 81 -0.77 9.79 2.68
N ILE A 82 -0.90 9.46 1.39
CA ILE A 82 -1.63 8.27 0.93
C ILE A 82 -0.61 7.24 0.48
N ASP A 83 -0.62 6.04 1.12
CA ASP A 83 0.28 4.92 0.84
C ASP A 83 -0.51 3.82 0.09
N ILE A 84 -0.30 3.73 -1.21
CA ILE A 84 -0.99 2.80 -2.11
C ILE A 84 -0.21 1.49 -2.17
N THR A 85 -0.86 0.41 -1.78
CA THR A 85 -0.29 -0.94 -1.75
C THR A 85 -1.26 -1.98 -2.32
N GLY A 86 -0.83 -3.24 -2.38
CA GLY A 86 -1.66 -4.33 -2.88
C GLY A 86 -0.82 -5.51 -3.32
N GLY A 87 -1.26 -6.15 -4.39
CA GLY A 87 -0.44 -7.07 -5.16
C GLY A 87 0.59 -6.31 -6.01
N ALA A 88 0.20 -5.98 -7.25
CA ALA A 88 0.82 -4.93 -8.05
C ALA A 88 -0.25 -3.86 -8.26
N PRO A 89 -0.18 -2.73 -7.56
CA PRO A 89 -1.19 -1.67 -7.63
C PRO A 89 -1.48 -1.21 -9.05
N GLU A 90 -0.47 -1.20 -9.91
CA GLU A 90 -0.53 -0.81 -11.32
C GLU A 90 -1.48 -1.68 -12.15
N MET A 91 -1.76 -2.91 -11.69
CA MET A 91 -2.70 -3.83 -12.35
C MET A 91 -4.16 -3.54 -11.98
N ASN A 92 -4.43 -2.61 -11.10
CA ASN A 92 -5.79 -2.12 -10.88
C ASN A 92 -6.17 -1.18 -12.04
N PRO A 93 -7.30 -1.38 -12.73
CA PRO A 93 -7.69 -0.58 -13.90
C PRO A 93 -7.89 0.91 -13.60
N ASP A 94 -8.13 1.27 -12.34
CA ASP A 94 -8.32 2.65 -11.90
C ASP A 94 -7.08 3.24 -11.20
N PHE A 95 -5.92 2.60 -11.33
CA PHE A 95 -4.68 3.01 -10.66
C PHE A 95 -4.26 4.45 -11.00
N GLU A 96 -4.18 4.80 -12.28
CA GLU A 96 -3.77 6.15 -12.71
C GLU A 96 -4.74 7.23 -12.20
N TRP A 97 -6.04 6.94 -12.26
CA TRP A 97 -7.04 7.82 -11.70
C TRP A 97 -6.85 8.01 -10.19
N LEU A 98 -6.64 6.93 -9.44
CA LEU A 98 -6.44 6.97 -7.99
C LEU A 98 -5.21 7.82 -7.63
N VAL A 99 -4.06 7.58 -8.27
CA VAL A 99 -2.83 8.35 -8.02
C VAL A 99 -3.05 9.83 -8.34
N THR A 100 -3.72 10.12 -9.45
CA THR A 100 -4.04 11.50 -9.84
C THR A 100 -4.92 12.21 -8.80
N GLU A 101 -5.96 11.55 -8.28
CA GLU A 101 -6.83 12.11 -7.25
C GLU A 101 -6.11 12.23 -5.90
N ALA A 102 -5.30 11.24 -5.53
CA ALA A 102 -4.48 11.29 -4.31
C ALA A 102 -3.54 12.50 -4.32
N CYS A 103 -2.86 12.78 -5.43
CA CYS A 103 -1.98 13.93 -5.59
C CYS A 103 -2.70 15.30 -5.46
N LYS A 104 -4.03 15.34 -5.62
CA LYS A 104 -4.81 16.57 -5.43
C LYS A 104 -5.18 16.84 -3.96
N VAL A 105 -5.19 15.80 -3.13
CA VAL A 105 -5.71 15.90 -1.75
C VAL A 105 -4.64 15.83 -0.68
N CYS A 106 -3.48 15.24 -0.95
CA CYS A 106 -2.38 15.15 0.00
C CYS A 106 -1.04 15.63 -0.58
N SER A 107 -0.08 15.91 0.29
CA SER A 107 1.25 16.38 -0.10
C SER A 107 2.16 15.26 -0.59
N HIS A 108 1.94 14.03 -0.11
CA HIS A 108 2.76 12.88 -0.44
C HIS A 108 1.89 11.70 -0.89
N VAL A 109 2.30 11.04 -1.97
CA VAL A 109 1.71 9.79 -2.44
C VAL A 109 2.80 8.75 -2.58
N ILE A 110 2.67 7.64 -1.86
CA ILE A 110 3.59 6.50 -1.93
C ILE A 110 2.90 5.41 -2.74
N VAL A 111 3.61 4.80 -3.68
CA VAL A 111 3.16 3.61 -4.41
C VAL A 111 4.15 2.48 -4.17
N ARG A 112 3.65 1.39 -3.58
CA ARG A 112 4.47 0.18 -3.33
C ARG A 112 4.39 -0.75 -4.52
N THR A 113 5.39 -0.68 -5.37
CA THR A 113 5.49 -1.48 -6.59
C THR A 113 6.55 -2.58 -6.49
N ASN A 114 6.36 -3.67 -7.21
CA ASN A 114 7.40 -4.69 -7.40
C ASN A 114 8.31 -4.36 -8.62
N LEU A 115 8.05 -3.27 -9.32
CA LEU A 115 8.73 -2.78 -10.52
C LEU A 115 8.71 -3.72 -11.74
N THR A 116 8.62 -5.03 -11.54
CA THR A 116 8.64 -6.00 -12.66
C THR A 116 7.38 -5.91 -13.52
N VAL A 117 6.29 -5.37 -12.97
CA VAL A 117 5.06 -5.09 -13.72
C VAL A 117 5.32 -4.10 -14.86
N LEU A 118 6.21 -3.13 -14.68
CA LEU A 118 6.56 -2.10 -15.66
C LEU A 118 7.37 -2.65 -16.86
N LEU A 119 7.89 -3.88 -16.75
CA LEU A 119 8.54 -4.59 -17.88
C LEU A 119 7.52 -5.17 -18.87
N ASN A 120 6.24 -5.23 -18.50
CA ASN A 120 5.17 -5.61 -19.41
C ASN A 120 4.78 -4.39 -20.27
N PRO A 121 4.78 -4.52 -21.63
CA PRO A 121 4.40 -3.41 -22.53
C PRO A 121 3.06 -2.76 -22.23
N GLU A 122 2.12 -3.49 -21.61
CA GLU A 122 0.81 -2.97 -21.22
C GLU A 122 0.93 -1.86 -20.15
N TYR A 123 1.96 -1.91 -19.29
CA TYR A 123 2.16 -0.99 -18.16
C TYR A 123 3.37 -0.06 -18.34
N GLU A 124 4.09 -0.16 -19.45
CA GLU A 124 5.30 0.66 -19.72
C GLU A 124 5.00 2.17 -19.69
N HIS A 125 3.81 2.58 -20.12
CA HIS A 125 3.37 3.96 -20.09
C HIS A 125 3.32 4.57 -18.69
N LEU A 126 3.23 3.75 -17.64
CA LEU A 126 3.21 4.21 -16.25
C LEU A 126 4.56 4.81 -15.80
N ILE A 127 5.65 4.53 -16.54
CA ILE A 127 6.96 5.16 -16.30
C ILE A 127 6.86 6.65 -16.62
N GLU A 128 6.26 7.01 -17.77
CA GLU A 128 6.05 8.41 -18.14
C GLU A 128 5.01 9.09 -17.25
N PHE A 129 3.95 8.35 -16.88
CA PHE A 129 2.94 8.83 -15.95
C PHE A 129 3.54 9.17 -14.59
N SER A 130 4.40 8.32 -14.03
CA SER A 130 5.08 8.58 -12.76
C SER A 130 6.05 9.77 -12.85
N ASN A 131 6.77 9.94 -13.96
CA ASN A 131 7.63 11.09 -14.19
C ASN A 131 6.83 12.41 -14.25
N MET A 132 5.64 12.39 -14.84
CA MET A 132 4.75 13.56 -14.89
C MET A 132 4.30 14.01 -13.49
N LEU A 133 4.12 13.07 -12.58
CA LEU A 133 3.68 13.32 -11.19
C LEU A 133 4.85 13.46 -10.20
N ARG A 134 6.09 13.41 -10.65
CA ARG A 134 7.31 13.33 -9.84
C ARG A 134 7.40 14.39 -8.73
N GLU A 135 6.88 15.58 -8.93
CA GLU A 135 6.90 16.65 -7.92
C GLU A 135 6.04 16.34 -6.69
N LYS A 136 5.10 15.40 -6.82
CA LYS A 136 4.14 15.02 -5.77
C LYS A 136 4.28 13.59 -5.29
N LEU A 137 4.79 12.71 -6.15
CA LEU A 137 5.17 11.36 -5.75
C LEU A 137 6.48 11.47 -4.97
N VAL A 138 6.45 11.05 -3.71
CA VAL A 138 7.69 10.91 -2.93
C VAL A 138 8.50 9.81 -3.59
N PRO A 139 9.69 10.09 -4.09
CA PRO A 139 10.58 9.06 -4.55
C PRO A 139 11.21 8.37 -3.34
N ASP A 140 10.51 7.41 -2.75
CA ASP A 140 11.06 6.52 -1.70
C ASP A 140 12.34 5.81 -2.17
N PHE A 141 12.60 5.86 -3.48
CA PHE A 141 13.79 5.28 -4.09
C PHE A 141 15.08 6.07 -3.84
N GLU A 142 15.01 7.39 -3.60
CA GLU A 142 16.22 8.19 -3.33
C GLU A 142 16.78 7.91 -1.94
N ASP A 143 15.93 7.63 -0.96
CA ASP A 143 16.36 7.29 0.40
C ASP A 143 17.02 5.90 0.48
N TYR A 144 16.70 4.98 -0.45
CA TYR A 144 17.34 3.67 -0.56
C TYR A 144 18.48 3.64 -1.60
N GLY A 145 18.82 4.76 -2.23
CA GLY A 145 19.88 4.85 -3.25
C GLY A 145 19.57 4.10 -4.55
N ILE A 146 18.30 3.77 -4.79
CA ILE A 146 17.82 3.06 -6.00
C ILE A 146 16.99 4.05 -6.80
N SER A 147 17.48 4.52 -7.95
CA SER A 147 16.63 5.23 -8.91
C SER A 147 15.94 4.23 -9.84
N LEU A 148 14.70 4.52 -10.23
CA LEU A 148 13.97 3.73 -11.21
C LEU A 148 14.77 3.57 -12.51
N GLU A 149 15.44 4.62 -12.97
CA GLU A 149 16.32 4.59 -14.14
C GLU A 149 17.47 3.59 -13.96
N ARG A 150 18.09 3.55 -12.78
CA ARG A 150 19.20 2.65 -12.50
C ARG A 150 18.75 1.19 -12.42
N PHE A 151 17.53 0.93 -11.93
CA PHE A 151 16.95 -0.41 -11.91
C PHE A 151 16.66 -0.91 -13.34
N LEU A 152 16.06 -0.07 -14.19
CA LEU A 152 15.73 -0.43 -15.57
C LEU A 152 16.95 -0.62 -16.47
N LEU A 153 18.08 0.04 -16.16
CA LEU A 153 19.34 -0.11 -16.89
C LEU A 153 20.15 -1.37 -16.51
N GLN A 154 19.75 -2.11 -15.47
CA GLN A 154 20.43 -3.31 -15.00
C GLN A 154 19.76 -4.61 -15.46
N GLN A 155 18.65 -4.54 -16.21
CA GLN A 155 17.97 -5.70 -16.84
C GLN A 155 18.42 -5.88 -18.28
#